data_03cbf59ecb76c249e0c7b393b3431f7f
#
_entry.id   03cbf59ecb76c249e0c7b393b3431f7f
#
_cell.length_a   1.000
_cell.length_b   1.000
_cell.length_c   1.000
_cell.angle_alpha   90.00
_cell.angle_beta   90.00
_cell.angle_gamma   90.00
#
_symmetry.space_group_name_H-M   'P 1'
#
loop_
_entity.id
_entity.type
_entity.pdbx_description
1 polymer ?
#
loop_
_entity_poly.entity_id
_entity_poly.type
_entity_poly.pdbx_seq_one_letter_code
_entity_poly.pdbx_strand_id
1 'polypeptide(L)'
;ELPAWESMRPYKMMLSRLRGPAQHKRVRATGNPGGRCHQEVAEHFGIKSYPEGMVPLEDSASGMVRMFVPSRIHDNKIGLAADPGYERRLDGLGDPELVKAWKEGDWDAIIGSYFSMFSKRECVVEPYKIPPNWPTFICMDYGEHNATWAGIIAVDYDDDIWVVDEYYREGAGGADHARGIKAMIDNCPYVTERPRLNLAPADMWTKRAPGEASQALAPKDSFEAVGLHLTRANSARVNGWRNIKDLMYAGRLKFFKGRTEQIVQSLSTVQRDPKDPEDVLKGGNDHPADGLRYGINHTYKARKAPTGPDGDGQRLLDLLGNDDEPKYRYAG
;
A
#
# COMPACT_ATOMS: atom_id res chain seq x y z
N GLU A 1 -22.65 -2.34 -9.58
CA GLU A 1 -21.23 -2.54 -9.28
C GLU A 1 -20.56 -1.26 -8.75
N LEU A 2 -21.06 -0.71 -7.61
CA LEU A 2 -20.57 0.57 -7.07
C LEU A 2 -19.05 0.59 -6.81
N PRO A 3 -18.41 -0.45 -6.25
CA PRO A 3 -16.97 -0.45 -6.00
C PRO A 3 -16.11 -0.42 -7.27
N ALA A 4 -16.64 -0.83 -8.42
CA ALA A 4 -15.94 -0.81 -9.70
C ALA A 4 -15.88 0.59 -10.35
N TRP A 5 -16.61 1.56 -9.84
CA TRP A 5 -16.58 2.94 -10.36
C TRP A 5 -15.26 3.63 -10.01
N GLU A 6 -14.94 4.69 -10.73
CA GLU A 6 -13.73 5.47 -10.49
C GLU A 6 -13.79 6.30 -9.20
N SER A 7 -14.98 6.69 -8.75
CA SER A 7 -15.22 7.44 -7.51
C SER A 7 -16.67 7.36 -7.07
N MET A 8 -16.95 7.73 -5.83
CA MET A 8 -18.31 7.86 -5.28
C MET A 8 -19.07 9.07 -5.81
N ARG A 9 -18.46 9.95 -6.61
CA ARG A 9 -19.10 11.18 -7.09
C ARG A 9 -20.40 10.92 -7.86
N PRO A 10 -20.49 9.98 -8.83
CA PRO A 10 -21.75 9.71 -9.53
C PRO A 10 -22.84 9.22 -8.57
N TYR A 11 -22.51 8.39 -7.59
CA TYR A 11 -23.45 7.94 -6.56
C TYR A 11 -24.00 9.11 -5.73
N LYS A 12 -23.14 9.99 -5.25
CA LYS A 12 -23.52 11.19 -4.49
C LYS A 12 -24.39 12.13 -5.34
N MET A 13 -24.12 12.25 -6.64
CA MET A 13 -24.96 12.99 -7.57
C MET A 13 -26.34 12.37 -7.75
N MET A 14 -26.46 11.04 -7.76
CA MET A 14 -27.78 10.38 -7.81
C MET A 14 -28.59 10.66 -6.54
N LEU A 15 -27.97 10.67 -5.37
CA LEU A 15 -28.65 11.04 -4.12
C LEU A 15 -29.26 12.44 -4.20
N SER A 16 -28.56 13.42 -4.78
CA SER A 16 -29.07 14.79 -4.97
C SER A 16 -30.27 14.87 -5.92
N ARG A 17 -30.53 13.83 -6.72
CA ARG A 17 -31.67 13.75 -7.64
C ARG A 17 -32.92 13.11 -7.03
N LEU A 18 -32.84 12.60 -5.81
CA LEU A 18 -33.97 12.01 -5.09
C LEU A 18 -34.99 13.08 -4.70
N ARG A 19 -35.92 13.36 -5.59
CA ARG A 19 -37.00 14.36 -5.41
C ARG A 19 -38.34 13.81 -5.94
N GLY A 20 -39.40 14.42 -5.54
CA GLY A 20 -40.76 14.03 -5.98
C GLY A 20 -41.66 13.66 -4.80
N PRO A 21 -42.95 13.34 -5.05
CA PRO A 21 -43.97 13.09 -4.03
C PRO A 21 -43.87 11.74 -3.34
N ALA A 22 -42.99 10.83 -3.80
CA ALA A 22 -42.86 9.49 -3.19
C ALA A 22 -42.51 9.54 -1.73
N GLN A 23 -43.20 8.78 -0.89
CA GLN A 23 -43.00 8.71 0.56
C GLN A 23 -41.62 8.14 0.92
N HIS A 24 -41.13 7.16 0.16
CA HIS A 24 -39.85 6.54 0.36
C HIS A 24 -38.90 6.76 -0.83
N LYS A 25 -37.97 7.64 -0.68
CA LYS A 25 -36.94 7.92 -1.68
C LYS A 25 -35.63 7.25 -1.26
N ARG A 26 -35.11 6.36 -2.10
CA ARG A 26 -33.87 5.64 -1.81
C ARG A 26 -33.11 5.26 -3.06
N VAL A 27 -31.80 5.20 -2.97
CA VAL A 27 -30.92 4.55 -3.96
C VAL A 27 -30.51 3.19 -3.39
N ARG A 28 -30.53 2.18 -4.22
CA ARG A 28 -29.93 0.88 -3.94
C ARG A 28 -28.74 0.72 -4.86
N ALA A 29 -27.61 0.33 -4.30
CA ALA A 29 -26.42 -0.01 -5.03
C ALA A 29 -26.00 -1.42 -4.65
N THR A 30 -25.52 -2.16 -5.63
CA THR A 30 -24.91 -3.48 -5.43
C THR A 30 -23.43 -3.40 -5.78
N GLY A 31 -22.65 -4.32 -5.28
CA GLY A 31 -21.24 -4.45 -5.63
C GLY A 31 -20.54 -5.49 -4.81
N ASN A 32 -19.52 -6.05 -5.41
CA ASN A 32 -18.59 -6.94 -4.73
C ASN A 32 -17.42 -6.13 -4.19
N PRO A 33 -16.74 -6.62 -3.15
CA PRO A 33 -15.46 -6.06 -2.73
C PRO A 33 -14.48 -5.98 -3.89
N GLY A 34 -13.65 -4.93 -3.91
CA GLY A 34 -12.68 -4.69 -4.96
C GLY A 34 -13.04 -3.56 -5.91
N GLY A 35 -12.15 -3.25 -6.83
CA GLY A 35 -12.28 -2.12 -7.75
C GLY A 35 -11.83 -0.79 -7.16
N ARG A 36 -11.80 0.25 -8.01
CA ARG A 36 -11.17 1.54 -7.69
C ARG A 36 -11.82 2.29 -6.54
N CYS A 37 -13.13 2.15 -6.40
CA CYS A 37 -13.92 2.86 -5.38
C CYS A 37 -14.14 2.03 -4.11
N HIS A 38 -13.48 0.87 -3.98
CA HIS A 38 -13.66 -0.08 -2.89
C HIS A 38 -13.58 0.59 -1.51
N GLN A 39 -12.49 1.33 -1.27
CA GLN A 39 -12.24 1.96 0.02
C GLN A 39 -13.26 3.06 0.34
N GLU A 40 -13.56 3.94 -0.64
CA GLU A 40 -14.56 5.00 -0.45
C GLU A 40 -15.95 4.40 -0.15
N VAL A 41 -16.29 3.27 -0.76
CA VAL A 41 -17.54 2.56 -0.51
C VAL A 41 -17.53 1.97 0.90
N ALA A 42 -16.44 1.30 1.29
CA ALA A 42 -16.30 0.71 2.62
C ALA A 42 -16.41 1.76 3.74
N GLU A 43 -15.77 2.90 3.57
CA GLU A 43 -15.85 4.03 4.51
C GLU A 43 -17.24 4.66 4.51
N HIS A 44 -17.81 4.94 3.33
CA HIS A 44 -19.12 5.58 3.24
C HIS A 44 -20.22 4.76 3.92
N PHE A 45 -20.21 3.44 3.74
CA PHE A 45 -21.20 2.55 4.34
C PHE A 45 -20.77 1.98 5.71
N GLY A 46 -19.62 2.38 6.24
CA GLY A 46 -19.11 1.96 7.55
C GLY A 46 -18.85 0.46 7.65
N ILE A 47 -18.48 -0.20 6.53
CA ILE A 47 -18.38 -1.65 6.43
C ILE A 47 -17.32 -2.20 7.38
N LYS A 48 -16.17 -1.51 7.51
CA LYS A 48 -15.09 -1.93 8.43
C LYS A 48 -15.48 -1.82 9.90
N SER A 49 -16.31 -0.84 10.25
CA SER A 49 -16.79 -0.65 11.63
C SER A 49 -17.94 -1.60 11.96
N TYR A 50 -18.73 -1.97 10.98
CA TYR A 50 -19.92 -2.81 11.12
C TYR A 50 -19.96 -3.89 10.02
N PRO A 51 -19.05 -4.88 10.06
CA PRO A 51 -18.92 -5.88 8.99
C PRO A 51 -20.15 -6.77 8.82
N GLU A 52 -20.91 -6.99 9.91
CA GLU A 52 -22.19 -7.74 9.85
C GLU A 52 -23.33 -6.89 9.27
N GLY A 53 -23.07 -5.62 8.98
CA GLY A 53 -24.05 -4.73 8.35
C GLY A 53 -25.27 -4.41 9.17
N MET A 54 -26.37 -4.03 8.49
CA MET A 54 -27.69 -3.74 9.07
C MET A 54 -27.71 -2.60 10.10
N VAL A 55 -26.64 -1.82 10.20
CA VAL A 55 -26.55 -0.64 11.08
C VAL A 55 -26.89 0.60 10.24
N PRO A 56 -27.95 1.35 10.59
CA PRO A 56 -28.27 2.60 9.93
C PRO A 56 -27.28 3.70 10.35
N LEU A 57 -26.63 4.31 9.37
CA LEU A 57 -25.70 5.42 9.56
C LEU A 57 -26.31 6.69 8.99
N GLU A 58 -26.51 7.69 9.83
CA GLU A 58 -27.04 8.98 9.42
C GLU A 58 -25.91 9.91 9.00
N ASP A 59 -26.09 10.58 7.88
CA ASP A 59 -25.21 11.65 7.42
C ASP A 59 -25.62 12.97 8.09
N SER A 60 -24.75 13.53 8.89
CA SER A 60 -25.04 14.73 9.69
C SER A 60 -25.38 15.97 8.86
N ALA A 61 -24.90 16.05 7.62
CA ALA A 61 -25.13 17.21 6.75
C ALA A 61 -26.45 17.12 5.97
N SER A 62 -26.84 15.92 5.55
CA SER A 62 -28.03 15.70 4.70
C SER A 62 -29.19 15.07 5.45
N GLY A 63 -28.99 14.49 6.63
CA GLY A 63 -29.98 13.68 7.34
C GLY A 63 -30.35 12.38 6.64
N MET A 64 -29.64 12.02 5.56
CA MET A 64 -29.90 10.79 4.84
C MET A 64 -29.32 9.60 5.57
N VAL A 65 -30.10 8.54 5.69
CA VAL A 65 -29.67 7.28 6.29
C VAL A 65 -29.17 6.34 5.19
N ARG A 66 -28.00 5.76 5.42
CA ARG A 66 -27.40 4.71 4.60
C ARG A 66 -27.19 3.46 5.41
N MET A 67 -27.21 2.31 4.76
CA MET A 67 -27.06 1.02 5.43
C MET A 67 -26.38 0.03 4.50
N PHE A 68 -25.40 -0.68 5.01
CA PHE A 68 -24.80 -1.82 4.35
C PHE A 68 -25.62 -3.08 4.64
N VAL A 69 -25.91 -3.84 3.59
CA VAL A 69 -26.57 -5.14 3.70
C VAL A 69 -25.60 -6.18 3.12
N PRO A 70 -24.90 -6.95 3.98
CA PRO A 70 -23.98 -7.99 3.52
C PRO A 70 -24.74 -9.11 2.82
N SER A 71 -24.10 -9.72 1.83
CA SER A 71 -24.58 -10.91 1.15
C SER A 71 -23.39 -11.77 0.76
N ARG A 72 -23.40 -13.03 1.14
CA ARG A 72 -22.39 -14.03 0.84
C ARG A 72 -22.92 -15.03 -0.17
N ILE A 73 -22.04 -15.72 -0.86
CA ILE A 73 -22.47 -16.70 -1.88
C ILE A 73 -23.43 -17.75 -1.28
N HIS A 74 -23.17 -18.17 -0.05
CA HIS A 74 -23.98 -19.20 0.65
C HIS A 74 -25.37 -18.71 1.09
N ASP A 75 -25.63 -17.41 1.07
CA ASP A 75 -26.95 -16.84 1.36
C ASP A 75 -27.91 -17.10 0.18
N ASN A 76 -27.38 -17.25 -1.03
CA ASN A 76 -28.14 -17.53 -2.25
C ASN A 76 -28.34 -19.04 -2.48
N LYS A 77 -29.04 -19.70 -1.57
CA LYS A 77 -29.30 -21.15 -1.64
C LYS A 77 -30.01 -21.57 -2.93
N ILE A 78 -30.90 -20.72 -3.43
CA ILE A 78 -31.65 -21.00 -4.67
C ILE A 78 -30.71 -20.96 -5.86
N GLY A 79 -29.84 -19.95 -5.97
CA GLY A 79 -28.89 -19.82 -7.04
C GLY A 79 -27.86 -20.96 -7.05
N LEU A 80 -27.32 -21.33 -5.88
CA LEU A 80 -26.39 -22.45 -5.75
C LEU A 80 -27.03 -23.80 -6.09
N ALA A 81 -28.29 -24.00 -5.74
CA ALA A 81 -29.03 -25.22 -6.11
C ALA A 81 -29.28 -25.30 -7.62
N ALA A 82 -29.57 -24.17 -8.27
CA ALA A 82 -29.76 -24.08 -9.71
C ALA A 82 -28.44 -24.22 -10.50
N ASP A 83 -27.31 -23.82 -9.93
CA ASP A 83 -26.00 -23.85 -10.56
C ASP A 83 -24.90 -24.30 -9.58
N PRO A 84 -24.79 -25.59 -9.31
CA PRO A 84 -23.78 -26.14 -8.38
C PRO A 84 -22.32 -25.90 -8.83
N GLY A 85 -22.11 -25.56 -10.11
CA GLY A 85 -20.78 -25.25 -10.67
C GLY A 85 -20.31 -23.83 -10.45
N TYR A 86 -21.19 -22.92 -9.97
CA TYR A 86 -20.87 -21.48 -9.87
C TYR A 86 -19.69 -21.23 -8.94
N GLU A 87 -19.67 -21.87 -7.78
CA GLU A 87 -18.59 -21.68 -6.80
C GLU A 87 -17.23 -22.13 -7.33
N ARG A 88 -17.16 -23.25 -8.04
CA ARG A 88 -15.92 -23.71 -8.70
C ARG A 88 -15.43 -22.78 -9.80
N ARG A 89 -16.34 -22.10 -10.49
CA ARG A 89 -15.93 -21.09 -11.50
C ARG A 89 -15.32 -19.86 -10.85
N LEU A 90 -15.75 -19.49 -9.65
CA LEU A 90 -15.08 -18.43 -8.88
C LEU A 90 -13.67 -18.84 -8.45
N ASP A 91 -13.46 -20.11 -8.05
CA ASP A 91 -12.12 -20.63 -7.74
C ASP A 91 -11.17 -20.55 -8.94
N GLY A 92 -11.70 -20.65 -10.15
CA GLY A 92 -10.94 -20.53 -11.40
C GLY A 92 -10.52 -19.11 -11.79
N LEU A 93 -10.80 -18.05 -10.98
CA LEU A 93 -10.38 -16.69 -11.28
C LEU A 93 -8.88 -16.45 -11.13
N GLY A 94 -8.14 -17.38 -10.52
CA GLY A 94 -6.68 -17.34 -10.43
C GLY A 94 -6.12 -16.33 -9.41
N ASP A 95 -6.97 -15.57 -8.72
CA ASP A 95 -6.61 -14.64 -7.66
C ASP A 95 -7.31 -15.07 -6.36
N PRO A 96 -6.59 -15.67 -5.39
CA PRO A 96 -7.17 -16.16 -4.15
C PRO A 96 -7.87 -15.08 -3.31
N GLU A 97 -7.33 -13.85 -3.32
CA GLU A 97 -7.91 -12.73 -2.58
C GLU A 97 -9.23 -12.27 -3.23
N LEU A 98 -9.27 -12.25 -4.55
CA LEU A 98 -10.49 -11.97 -5.31
C LEU A 98 -11.56 -13.02 -5.05
N VAL A 99 -11.17 -14.30 -5.06
CA VAL A 99 -12.07 -15.43 -4.78
C VAL A 99 -12.66 -15.30 -3.37
N LYS A 100 -11.81 -15.06 -2.38
CA LYS A 100 -12.22 -14.87 -0.99
C LYS A 100 -13.17 -13.67 -0.84
N ALA A 101 -12.78 -12.53 -1.42
CA ALA A 101 -13.58 -11.33 -1.39
C ALA A 101 -15.00 -11.54 -1.94
N TRP A 102 -15.12 -12.26 -3.05
CA TRP A 102 -16.41 -12.46 -3.71
C TRP A 102 -17.24 -13.59 -3.10
N LYS A 103 -16.62 -14.65 -2.57
CA LYS A 103 -17.32 -15.75 -1.90
C LYS A 103 -17.80 -15.36 -0.50
N GLU A 104 -16.94 -14.72 0.27
CA GLU A 104 -17.17 -14.44 1.68
C GLU A 104 -17.68 -13.00 1.94
N GLY A 105 -17.66 -12.16 0.91
CA GLY A 105 -17.95 -10.73 1.07
C GLY A 105 -16.88 -10.02 1.90
N ASP A 106 -15.61 -10.46 1.76
CA ASP A 106 -14.50 -9.92 2.53
C ASP A 106 -14.08 -8.54 1.98
N TRP A 107 -14.39 -7.49 2.71
CA TRP A 107 -14.04 -6.12 2.39
C TRP A 107 -12.64 -5.73 2.89
N ASP A 108 -11.95 -6.61 3.57
CA ASP A 108 -10.54 -6.44 3.90
C ASP A 108 -9.62 -7.08 2.84
N ALA A 109 -10.16 -7.92 1.97
CA ALA A 109 -9.47 -8.45 0.82
C ALA A 109 -9.20 -7.34 -0.21
N ILE A 110 -7.94 -7.15 -0.59
CA ILE A 110 -7.52 -6.08 -1.49
C ILE A 110 -7.30 -6.63 -2.88
N ILE A 111 -8.36 -6.58 -3.65
CA ILE A 111 -8.39 -7.07 -5.03
C ILE A 111 -7.55 -6.17 -5.92
N GLY A 112 -6.63 -6.77 -6.66
CA GLY A 112 -5.70 -6.04 -7.53
C GLY A 112 -4.57 -5.35 -6.77
N SER A 113 -4.38 -5.66 -5.49
CA SER A 113 -3.22 -5.20 -4.73
C SER A 113 -1.93 -5.62 -5.43
N TYR A 114 -1.01 -4.67 -5.56
CA TYR A 114 0.32 -4.98 -6.07
C TYR A 114 1.10 -5.88 -5.12
N PHE A 115 0.90 -5.73 -3.81
CA PHE A 115 1.51 -6.51 -2.74
C PHE A 115 0.48 -7.43 -2.06
N SER A 116 -0.14 -8.32 -2.82
CA SER A 116 -1.15 -9.26 -2.29
C SER A 116 -0.63 -10.17 -1.18
N MET A 117 0.70 -10.39 -1.11
CA MET A 117 1.36 -11.14 -0.05
C MET A 117 1.55 -10.34 1.26
N PHE A 118 1.24 -9.04 1.28
CA PHE A 118 1.46 -8.21 2.46
C PHE A 118 0.53 -8.59 3.60
N SER A 119 1.08 -9.10 4.68
CA SER A 119 0.36 -9.48 5.90
C SER A 119 0.71 -8.55 7.05
N LYS A 120 -0.24 -7.71 7.47
CA LYS A 120 -0.04 -6.84 8.65
C LYS A 120 0.34 -7.65 9.89
N ARG A 121 -0.24 -8.84 10.05
CA ARG A 121 0.02 -9.71 11.19
C ARG A 121 1.47 -10.17 11.26
N GLU A 122 2.12 -10.38 10.12
CA GLU A 122 3.48 -10.91 10.03
C GLU A 122 4.53 -9.81 9.94
N CYS A 123 4.17 -8.68 9.31
CA CYS A 123 5.11 -7.60 9.04
C CYS A 123 5.09 -6.50 10.11
N VAL A 124 3.96 -6.27 10.82
CA VAL A 124 3.86 -5.22 11.84
C VAL A 124 4.23 -5.79 13.21
N VAL A 125 5.23 -5.19 13.85
CA VAL A 125 5.80 -5.65 15.11
C VAL A 125 5.74 -4.56 16.18
N GLU A 126 5.75 -4.96 17.45
CA GLU A 126 5.83 -4.01 18.56
C GLU A 126 7.17 -3.26 18.53
N PRO A 127 7.16 -1.94 18.75
CA PRO A 127 8.38 -1.12 18.70
C PRO A 127 9.38 -1.47 19.80
N TYR A 128 10.67 -1.41 19.47
CA TYR A 128 11.77 -1.57 20.42
C TYR A 128 12.95 -0.69 20.02
N LYS A 129 13.91 -0.49 20.93
CA LYS A 129 15.12 0.29 20.63
C LYS A 129 16.01 -0.47 19.65
N ILE A 130 16.29 0.16 18.53
CA ILE A 130 17.21 -0.34 17.51
C ILE A 130 18.64 -0.38 18.09
N PRO A 131 19.37 -1.49 17.94
CA PRO A 131 20.78 -1.58 18.34
C PRO A 131 21.61 -0.47 17.66
N PRO A 132 22.55 0.19 18.40
CA PRO A 132 23.31 1.32 17.86
C PRO A 132 24.15 0.99 16.63
N ASN A 133 24.52 -0.26 16.46
CA ASN A 133 25.35 -0.75 15.36
C ASN A 133 24.55 -1.16 14.11
N TRP A 134 23.23 -1.09 14.15
CA TRP A 134 22.44 -1.24 12.93
C TRP A 134 22.49 0.05 12.11
N PRO A 135 22.91 -0.01 10.85
CA PRO A 135 22.86 1.16 9.96
C PRO A 135 21.46 1.73 9.88
N THR A 136 21.33 3.04 10.07
CA THR A 136 20.07 3.76 9.91
C THR A 136 20.19 4.84 8.84
N PHE A 137 19.11 5.05 8.08
CA PHE A 137 19.04 6.10 7.07
C PHE A 137 17.59 6.56 6.89
N ILE A 138 17.42 7.68 6.19
CA ILE A 138 16.12 8.21 5.79
C ILE A 138 15.92 7.93 4.31
N CYS A 139 14.71 7.54 3.95
CA CYS A 139 14.25 7.60 2.56
C CYS A 139 12.93 8.37 2.49
N MET A 140 12.72 9.09 1.40
CA MET A 140 11.53 9.93 1.25
C MET A 140 11.03 9.95 -0.20
N ASP A 141 9.73 10.21 -0.33
CA ASP A 141 9.12 10.71 -1.55
C ASP A 141 8.53 12.09 -1.28
N TYR A 142 8.90 13.07 -2.10
CA TYR A 142 8.55 14.46 -1.90
C TYR A 142 7.42 14.90 -2.83
N GLY A 143 6.33 15.40 -2.27
CA GLY A 143 5.23 16.04 -2.99
C GLY A 143 5.05 17.49 -2.57
N GLU A 144 5.09 18.43 -3.52
CA GLU A 144 4.85 19.85 -3.22
C GLU A 144 3.36 20.15 -3.03
N HIS A 145 2.53 19.54 -3.86
CA HIS A 145 1.06 19.65 -3.81
C HIS A 145 0.40 18.35 -3.34
N ASN A 146 1.14 17.26 -3.38
CA ASN A 146 0.76 15.93 -2.93
C ASN A 146 1.36 15.64 -1.56
N ALA A 147 1.13 14.45 -1.08
CA ALA A 147 1.74 14.01 0.17
C ALA A 147 3.26 13.89 0.07
N THR A 148 3.97 14.34 1.10
CA THR A 148 5.36 13.99 1.35
C THR A 148 5.40 12.90 2.40
N TRP A 149 6.08 11.80 2.10
CA TRP A 149 6.38 10.75 3.04
C TRP A 149 7.89 10.64 3.25
N ALA A 150 8.31 10.39 4.50
CA ALA A 150 9.69 10.02 4.82
C ALA A 150 9.69 8.98 5.93
N GLY A 151 10.57 7.99 5.83
CA GLY A 151 10.72 6.93 6.82
C GLY A 151 12.12 6.82 7.37
N ILE A 152 12.25 6.51 8.67
CA ILE A 152 13.49 6.05 9.29
C ILE A 152 13.59 4.55 9.06
N ILE A 153 14.65 4.14 8.38
CA ILE A 153 14.93 2.76 8.04
C ILE A 153 16.16 2.28 8.83
N ALA A 154 16.06 1.11 9.41
CA ALA A 154 17.19 0.39 10.00
C ALA A 154 17.42 -0.92 9.24
N VAL A 155 18.67 -1.37 9.18
CA VAL A 155 19.05 -2.64 8.57
C VAL A 155 19.79 -3.46 9.63
N ASP A 156 19.36 -4.69 9.84
CA ASP A 156 20.01 -5.56 10.80
C ASP A 156 21.16 -6.37 10.19
N TYR A 157 21.78 -7.26 10.99
CA TYR A 157 22.90 -8.09 10.54
C TYR A 157 22.52 -9.15 9.49
N ASP A 158 21.24 -9.50 9.42
CA ASP A 158 20.71 -10.43 8.44
C ASP A 158 20.25 -9.71 7.16
N ASP A 159 20.54 -8.41 7.03
CA ASP A 159 20.06 -7.51 5.99
C ASP A 159 18.52 -7.38 5.96
N ASP A 160 17.83 -7.66 7.08
CA ASP A 160 16.41 -7.42 7.21
C ASP A 160 16.13 -5.91 7.39
N ILE A 161 15.04 -5.45 6.80
CA ILE A 161 14.69 -4.04 6.72
C ILE A 161 13.60 -3.72 7.76
N TRP A 162 13.84 -2.70 8.57
CA TRP A 162 12.95 -2.24 9.62
C TRP A 162 12.54 -0.80 9.36
N VAL A 163 11.25 -0.56 9.14
CA VAL A 163 10.69 0.81 9.09
C VAL A 163 10.31 1.17 10.52
N VAL A 164 11.06 2.12 11.09
CA VAL A 164 11.05 2.41 12.54
C VAL A 164 10.09 3.55 12.88
N ASP A 165 10.05 4.56 12.05
CA ASP A 165 9.22 5.75 12.22
C ASP A 165 8.91 6.38 10.87
N GLU A 166 7.85 7.18 10.79
CA GLU A 166 7.50 7.88 9.56
C GLU A 166 6.98 9.31 9.79
N TYR A 167 7.24 10.14 8.81
CA TYR A 167 6.61 11.43 8.61
C TYR A 167 5.69 11.36 7.39
N TYR A 168 4.48 11.86 7.54
CA TYR A 168 3.53 12.01 6.43
C TYR A 168 2.78 13.33 6.56
N ARG A 169 2.72 14.09 5.49
CA ARG A 169 1.95 15.32 5.43
C ARG A 169 1.61 15.71 4.00
N GLU A 170 0.41 16.25 3.81
CA GLU A 170 -0.06 16.84 2.57
C GLU A 170 -0.14 18.35 2.66
N GLY A 171 -0.05 19.03 1.51
CA GLY A 171 -0.35 20.45 1.39
C GLY A 171 0.58 21.38 2.18
N ALA A 172 1.85 21.00 2.36
CA ALA A 172 2.84 21.83 3.05
C ALA A 172 3.98 22.24 2.12
N GLY A 173 4.64 23.34 2.44
CA GLY A 173 5.82 23.78 1.67
C GLY A 173 7.09 23.01 2.05
N GLY A 174 8.12 23.06 1.18
CA GLY A 174 9.38 22.33 1.37
C GLY A 174 10.05 22.62 2.71
N ALA A 175 10.00 23.86 3.21
CA ALA A 175 10.55 24.21 4.52
C ALA A 175 9.79 23.58 5.69
N ASP A 176 8.46 23.40 5.56
CA ASP A 176 7.65 22.74 6.57
C ASP A 176 7.91 21.25 6.60
N HIS A 177 8.03 20.62 5.42
CA HIS A 177 8.43 19.22 5.30
C HIS A 177 9.81 18.98 5.89
N ALA A 178 10.79 19.83 5.57
CA ALA A 178 12.14 19.73 6.09
C ALA A 178 12.19 19.78 7.62
N ARG A 179 11.45 20.75 8.21
CA ARG A 179 11.32 20.88 9.68
C ARG A 179 10.62 19.65 10.30
N GLY A 180 9.52 19.19 9.66
CA GLY A 180 8.78 18.02 10.15
C GLY A 180 9.61 16.74 10.14
N ILE A 181 10.31 16.47 9.04
CA ILE A 181 11.20 15.31 8.92
C ILE A 181 12.35 15.41 9.92
N LYS A 182 12.95 16.61 10.08
CA LYS A 182 13.98 16.81 11.10
C LYS A 182 13.45 16.55 12.51
N ALA A 183 12.25 17.02 12.82
CA ALA A 183 11.61 16.79 14.10
C ALA A 183 11.33 15.28 14.35
N MET A 184 10.90 14.55 13.33
CA MET A 184 10.75 13.08 13.41
C MET A 184 12.09 12.42 13.77
N ILE A 185 13.18 12.79 13.08
CA ILE A 185 14.52 12.24 13.34
C ILE A 185 14.98 12.55 14.77
N ASP A 186 14.83 13.82 15.20
CA ASP A 186 15.32 14.30 16.51
C ASP A 186 14.52 13.70 17.69
N ASN A 187 13.26 13.37 17.49
CA ASN A 187 12.35 12.88 18.53
C ASN A 187 12.06 11.37 18.46
N CYS A 188 12.62 10.63 17.52
CA CYS A 188 12.41 9.19 17.42
C CYS A 188 13.04 8.48 18.65
N PRO A 189 12.23 7.83 19.51
CA PRO A 189 12.74 7.23 20.75
C PRO A 189 13.44 5.88 20.52
N TYR A 190 13.36 5.35 19.31
CA TYR A 190 13.81 4.00 18.97
C TYR A 190 15.20 3.97 18.35
N VAL A 191 15.71 5.10 17.87
CA VAL A 191 17.01 5.23 17.23
C VAL A 191 17.93 6.04 18.12
N THR A 192 19.11 5.48 18.44
CA THR A 192 20.08 6.12 19.35
C THR A 192 21.00 7.08 18.60
N GLU A 193 21.39 6.73 17.37
CA GLU A 193 22.25 7.55 16.53
C GLU A 193 21.45 8.14 15.38
N ARG A 194 21.74 9.39 15.04
CA ARG A 194 21.10 10.03 13.88
C ARG A 194 21.38 9.26 12.59
N PRO A 195 20.38 9.08 11.73
CA PRO A 195 20.59 8.54 10.39
C PRO A 195 21.64 9.36 9.63
N ARG A 196 22.60 8.68 9.00
CA ARG A 196 23.74 9.33 8.33
C ARG A 196 23.46 9.65 6.88
N LEU A 197 22.41 9.07 6.28
CA LEU A 197 22.09 9.19 4.87
C LEU A 197 20.61 9.56 4.73
N ASN A 198 20.32 10.53 3.87
CA ASN A 198 18.96 10.96 3.56
C ASN A 198 18.72 10.81 2.06
N LEU A 199 18.02 9.75 1.67
CA LEU A 199 17.73 9.42 0.28
C LEU A 199 16.47 10.14 -0.19
N ALA A 200 16.57 10.83 -1.32
CA ALA A 200 15.46 11.59 -1.88
C ALA A 200 15.38 11.41 -3.41
N PRO A 201 14.19 11.58 -4.01
CA PRO A 201 14.00 11.46 -5.46
C PRO A 201 14.75 12.55 -6.22
N ALA A 202 15.09 12.26 -7.47
CA ALA A 202 15.96 13.12 -8.28
C ALA A 202 15.37 14.52 -8.58
N ASP A 203 14.06 14.67 -8.54
CA ASP A 203 13.35 15.93 -8.78
C ASP A 203 13.57 16.97 -7.67
N MET A 204 14.04 16.56 -6.50
CA MET A 204 14.46 17.45 -5.41
C MET A 204 15.58 18.41 -5.82
N TRP A 205 16.36 18.08 -6.85
CA TRP A 205 17.44 18.93 -7.39
C TRP A 205 16.99 19.79 -8.57
N THR A 206 15.75 19.64 -9.04
CA THR A 206 15.23 20.44 -10.14
C THR A 206 14.85 21.82 -9.65
N LYS A 207 15.47 22.84 -10.19
CA LYS A 207 15.13 24.24 -9.89
C LYS A 207 13.74 24.53 -10.42
N ARG A 208 12.84 25.00 -9.55
CA ARG A 208 11.50 25.46 -9.91
C ARG A 208 11.51 26.98 -9.86
N ALA A 209 11.03 27.62 -10.92
CA ALA A 209 10.89 29.07 -10.94
C ALA A 209 9.69 29.47 -10.06
N PRO A 210 9.87 30.23 -8.99
CA PRO A 210 8.75 30.91 -8.36
C PRO A 210 8.32 32.05 -9.26
N GLY A 211 7.02 32.40 -9.28
CA GLY A 211 6.53 33.52 -10.07
C GLY A 211 7.36 34.79 -9.91
N GLU A 212 7.49 35.52 -10.95
CA GLU A 212 8.14 36.78 -11.32
C GLU A 212 9.21 37.49 -10.42
N ALA A 213 9.54 37.05 -9.19
CA ALA A 213 10.33 37.88 -8.27
C ALA A 213 11.42 37.21 -7.44
N SER A 214 11.72 35.92 -7.55
CA SER A 214 12.74 35.29 -6.71
C SER A 214 13.61 34.27 -7.45
N GLN A 215 14.83 34.05 -6.93
CA GLN A 215 15.76 33.07 -7.46
C GLN A 215 15.12 31.66 -7.44
N ALA A 216 15.23 30.96 -8.57
CA ALA A 216 14.75 29.59 -8.68
C ALA A 216 15.47 28.70 -7.66
N LEU A 217 14.75 28.24 -6.62
CA LEU A 217 15.26 27.35 -5.59
C LEU A 217 14.88 25.90 -5.92
N ALA A 218 15.77 24.98 -5.62
CA ALA A 218 15.45 23.57 -5.65
C ALA A 218 14.80 23.16 -4.32
N PRO A 219 13.84 22.21 -4.29
CA PRO A 219 13.25 21.74 -3.04
C PRO A 219 14.29 21.31 -1.99
N LYS A 220 15.40 20.69 -2.42
CA LYS A 220 16.51 20.28 -1.54
C LYS A 220 17.09 21.43 -0.70
N ASP A 221 17.07 22.67 -1.20
CA ASP A 221 17.67 23.83 -0.51
C ASP A 221 16.97 24.10 0.83
N SER A 222 15.66 23.84 0.93
CA SER A 222 14.90 23.92 2.18
C SER A 222 15.33 22.85 3.20
N PHE A 223 15.77 21.68 2.74
CA PHE A 223 16.27 20.61 3.61
C PHE A 223 17.69 20.91 4.07
N GLU A 224 18.54 21.38 3.19
CA GLU A 224 19.90 21.81 3.52
C GLU A 224 19.91 22.95 4.56
N ALA A 225 18.95 23.87 4.46
CA ALA A 225 18.78 24.98 5.44
C ALA A 225 18.51 24.52 6.87
N VAL A 226 17.95 23.33 7.06
CA VAL A 226 17.75 22.73 8.41
C VAL A 226 18.80 21.69 8.77
N GLY A 227 19.84 21.53 7.96
CA GLY A 227 20.95 20.58 8.18
C GLY A 227 20.66 19.16 7.73
N LEU A 228 19.69 18.95 6.85
CA LEU A 228 19.41 17.66 6.22
C LEU A 228 20.04 17.63 4.81
N HIS A 229 21.24 17.04 4.70
CA HIS A 229 21.89 16.85 3.43
C HIS A 229 21.30 15.65 2.68
N LEU A 230 20.75 15.91 1.49
CA LEU A 230 20.08 14.91 0.69
C LEU A 230 21.02 14.20 -0.28
N THR A 231 20.83 12.92 -0.48
CA THR A 231 21.49 12.08 -1.47
C THR A 231 20.47 11.58 -2.48
N ARG A 232 20.82 11.61 -3.77
CA ARG A 232 19.92 11.09 -4.82
C ARG A 232 19.71 9.60 -4.67
N ALA A 233 18.46 9.19 -4.61
CA ALA A 233 18.08 7.81 -4.58
C ALA A 233 18.14 7.15 -5.97
N ASN A 234 18.31 5.84 -5.98
CA ASN A 234 18.10 5.03 -7.18
C ASN A 234 16.59 4.94 -7.48
N SER A 235 16.17 5.50 -8.60
CA SER A 235 14.76 5.58 -9.01
C SER A 235 14.24 4.35 -9.79
N ALA A 236 15.03 3.27 -9.93
CA ALA A 236 14.61 2.06 -10.63
C ALA A 236 13.26 1.58 -10.10
N ARG A 237 12.21 1.57 -10.97
CA ARG A 237 10.84 1.38 -10.52
C ARG A 237 10.48 -0.10 -10.45
N VAL A 238 10.48 -0.80 -11.56
CA VAL A 238 10.10 -2.23 -11.63
C VAL A 238 10.99 -3.10 -10.75
N ASN A 239 12.31 -2.91 -10.83
CA ASN A 239 13.26 -3.64 -9.98
C ASN A 239 13.03 -3.34 -8.49
N GLY A 240 12.74 -2.09 -8.15
CA GLY A 240 12.46 -1.71 -6.77
C GLY A 240 11.20 -2.36 -6.22
N TRP A 241 10.13 -2.43 -7.01
CA TRP A 241 8.92 -3.15 -6.62
C TRP A 241 9.17 -4.64 -6.42
N ARG A 242 9.97 -5.26 -7.29
CA ARG A 242 10.36 -6.66 -7.16
C ARG A 242 11.16 -6.89 -5.87
N ASN A 243 12.12 -6.02 -5.57
CA ASN A 243 12.91 -6.11 -4.34
C ASN A 243 12.04 -6.02 -3.08
N ILE A 244 11.00 -5.16 -3.07
CA ILE A 244 10.03 -5.09 -1.96
C ILE A 244 9.27 -6.41 -1.83
N LYS A 245 8.80 -6.99 -2.94
CA LYS A 245 8.12 -8.30 -2.92
C LYS A 245 9.02 -9.39 -2.36
N ASP A 246 10.26 -9.47 -2.82
CA ASP A 246 11.23 -10.46 -2.37
C ASP A 246 11.47 -10.38 -0.85
N LEU A 247 11.60 -9.15 -0.32
CA LEU A 247 11.72 -8.93 1.13
C LEU A 247 10.46 -9.36 1.89
N MET A 248 9.27 -9.08 1.34
CA MET A 248 8.00 -9.50 1.95
C MET A 248 7.85 -11.03 1.95
N TYR A 249 8.10 -11.68 0.83
CA TYR A 249 8.05 -13.16 0.74
C TYR A 249 9.04 -13.83 1.70
N ALA A 250 10.21 -13.23 1.87
CA ALA A 250 11.23 -13.72 2.79
C ALA A 250 10.94 -13.37 4.27
N GLY A 251 9.89 -12.61 4.57
CA GLY A 251 9.58 -12.12 5.91
C GLY A 251 10.59 -11.11 6.46
N ARG A 252 11.37 -10.47 5.59
CA ARG A 252 12.52 -9.60 5.88
C ARG A 252 12.19 -8.11 5.93
N LEU A 253 10.93 -7.73 5.82
CA LEU A 253 10.46 -6.35 5.88
C LEU A 253 9.51 -6.19 7.05
N LYS A 254 9.88 -5.35 8.01
CA LYS A 254 9.16 -5.15 9.26
C LYS A 254 8.81 -3.68 9.48
N PHE A 255 7.69 -3.44 10.17
CA PHE A 255 7.13 -2.12 10.43
C PHE A 255 6.80 -1.96 11.90
N PHE A 256 7.18 -0.84 12.52
CA PHE A 256 6.87 -0.58 13.92
C PHE A 256 5.42 -0.13 14.09
N LYS A 257 4.68 -0.88 14.88
CA LYS A 257 3.28 -0.61 15.21
C LYS A 257 3.11 0.75 15.89
N GLY A 258 2.08 1.50 15.50
CA GLY A 258 1.82 2.84 16.03
C GLY A 258 2.80 3.91 15.55
N ARG A 259 3.69 3.57 14.60
CA ARG A 259 4.73 4.49 14.10
C ARG A 259 4.81 4.54 12.57
N THR A 260 4.18 3.61 11.86
CA THR A 260 4.36 3.39 10.42
C THR A 260 3.03 3.08 9.72
N GLU A 261 1.93 3.72 10.15
CA GLU A 261 0.59 3.44 9.64
C GLU A 261 0.43 3.79 8.17
N GLN A 262 1.04 4.90 7.72
CA GLN A 262 0.85 5.39 6.35
C GLN A 262 1.51 4.45 5.34
N ILE A 263 2.76 4.01 5.61
CA ILE A 263 3.41 3.02 4.74
C ILE A 263 2.70 1.67 4.77
N VAL A 264 2.24 1.21 5.93
CA VAL A 264 1.47 -0.04 6.07
C VAL A 264 0.14 0.06 5.30
N GLN A 265 -0.53 1.21 5.36
CA GLN A 265 -1.74 1.47 4.58
C GLN A 265 -1.43 1.51 3.09
N SER A 266 -0.39 2.24 2.68
CA SER A 266 0.05 2.35 1.29
C SER A 266 0.31 0.96 0.69
N LEU A 267 1.17 0.15 1.30
CA LEU A 267 1.49 -1.20 0.84
C LEU A 267 0.26 -2.13 0.78
N SER A 268 -0.71 -1.89 1.66
CA SER A 268 -1.97 -2.63 1.65
C SER A 268 -2.91 -2.22 0.51
N THR A 269 -2.78 -0.99 -0.04
CA THR A 269 -3.80 -0.40 -0.93
C THR A 269 -3.32 -0.12 -2.34
N VAL A 270 -2.00 -0.02 -2.58
CA VAL A 270 -1.47 0.21 -3.92
C VAL A 270 -1.86 -0.90 -4.88
N GLN A 271 -2.34 -0.49 -6.03
CA GLN A 271 -2.87 -1.39 -7.04
C GLN A 271 -1.86 -1.63 -8.15
N ARG A 272 -1.99 -2.77 -8.81
CA ARG A 272 -1.25 -3.09 -10.02
C ARG A 272 -1.70 -2.20 -11.17
N ASP A 273 -0.76 -1.68 -11.96
CA ASP A 273 -1.14 -0.94 -13.18
C ASP A 273 -1.75 -1.92 -14.19
N PRO A 274 -2.99 -1.69 -14.66
CA PRO A 274 -3.63 -2.55 -15.67
C PRO A 274 -2.90 -2.59 -17.00
N LYS A 275 -2.07 -1.56 -17.31
CA LYS A 275 -1.31 -1.46 -18.56
C LYS A 275 0.08 -2.07 -18.44
N ASP A 276 0.64 -2.05 -17.23
CA ASP A 276 1.94 -2.63 -16.91
C ASP A 276 1.84 -3.41 -15.59
N PRO A 277 1.53 -4.72 -15.64
CA PRO A 277 1.36 -5.53 -14.44
C PRO A 277 2.61 -5.63 -13.53
N GLU A 278 3.78 -5.26 -14.04
CA GLU A 278 5.02 -5.19 -13.24
C GLU A 278 5.17 -3.88 -12.48
N ASP A 279 4.32 -2.89 -12.74
CA ASP A 279 4.34 -1.59 -12.06
C ASP A 279 3.10 -1.38 -11.17
N VAL A 280 3.22 -0.40 -10.28
CA VAL A 280 2.15 0.10 -9.41
C VAL A 280 1.40 1.21 -10.15
N LEU A 281 0.07 1.18 -10.08
CA LEU A 281 -0.80 2.21 -10.63
C LEU A 281 -0.49 3.54 -9.94
N LYS A 282 -0.18 4.56 -10.74
CA LYS A 282 0.11 5.91 -10.24
C LYS A 282 -1.16 6.61 -9.78
N GLY A 283 -1.02 7.38 -8.71
CA GLY A 283 -2.11 8.14 -8.11
C GLY A 283 -2.75 7.39 -6.95
N GLY A 284 -3.24 8.11 -5.97
CA GLY A 284 -3.73 7.54 -4.71
C GLY A 284 -2.66 7.59 -3.62
N ASN A 285 -2.59 6.58 -2.78
CA ASN A 285 -1.66 6.52 -1.64
C ASN A 285 -0.36 5.79 -1.99
N ASP A 286 0.29 6.12 -3.11
CA ASP A 286 1.52 5.48 -3.59
C ASP A 286 2.82 6.13 -3.08
N HIS A 287 2.76 7.37 -2.60
CA HIS A 287 3.92 8.11 -2.10
C HIS A 287 4.73 7.38 -1.02
N PRO A 288 4.12 6.80 0.05
CA PRO A 288 4.89 6.05 1.04
C PRO A 288 5.60 4.83 0.44
N ALA A 289 4.92 4.10 -0.45
CA ALA A 289 5.52 2.95 -1.13
C ALA A 289 6.68 3.36 -2.05
N ASP A 290 6.55 4.47 -2.80
CA ASP A 290 7.63 5.00 -3.63
C ASP A 290 8.83 5.46 -2.78
N GLY A 291 8.60 6.14 -1.65
CA GLY A 291 9.64 6.52 -0.71
C GLY A 291 10.39 5.31 -0.14
N LEU A 292 9.66 4.27 0.28
CA LEU A 292 10.25 3.01 0.74
C LEU A 292 11.07 2.33 -0.37
N ARG A 293 10.57 2.32 -1.60
CA ARG A 293 11.25 1.76 -2.76
C ARG A 293 12.62 2.40 -2.99
N TYR A 294 12.74 3.71 -2.82
CA TYR A 294 14.03 4.41 -2.91
C TYR A 294 15.02 3.90 -1.86
N GLY A 295 14.56 3.69 -0.63
CA GLY A 295 15.38 3.13 0.45
C GLY A 295 15.83 1.70 0.15
N ILE A 296 14.90 0.86 -0.28
CA ILE A 296 15.19 -0.55 -0.59
C ILE A 296 16.14 -0.68 -1.78
N ASN A 297 15.96 0.13 -2.84
CA ASN A 297 16.90 0.15 -3.97
C ASN A 297 18.33 0.50 -3.59
N HIS A 298 18.53 1.21 -2.47
CA HIS A 298 19.85 1.55 -1.99
C HIS A 298 20.48 0.43 -1.16
N THR A 299 19.68 -0.30 -0.38
CA THR A 299 20.17 -1.26 0.61
C THR A 299 20.01 -2.72 0.19
N TYR A 300 19.07 -3.00 -0.75
CA TYR A 300 18.79 -4.36 -1.15
C TYR A 300 20.01 -5.05 -1.76
N LYS A 301 20.40 -6.13 -1.14
CA LYS A 301 21.37 -7.08 -1.67
C LYS A 301 20.63 -8.39 -1.86
N ALA A 302 20.54 -8.87 -3.11
CA ALA A 302 20.08 -10.22 -3.35
C ALA A 302 20.98 -11.18 -2.55
N ARG A 303 20.42 -12.00 -1.66
CA ARG A 303 21.18 -13.06 -1.03
C ARG A 303 21.71 -13.96 -2.15
N LYS A 304 23.01 -14.04 -2.30
CA LYS A 304 23.61 -15.10 -3.12
C LYS A 304 23.20 -16.41 -2.44
N ALA A 305 22.68 -17.35 -3.23
CA ALA A 305 22.49 -18.71 -2.73
C ALA A 305 23.80 -19.14 -2.03
N PRO A 306 23.72 -19.76 -0.84
CA PRO A 306 24.92 -20.20 -0.15
C PRO A 306 25.69 -21.13 -1.05
N THR A 307 26.86 -20.70 -1.52
CA THR A 307 27.83 -21.50 -2.24
C THR A 307 28.62 -22.29 -1.20
N GLY A 308 27.94 -23.19 -0.49
CA GLY A 308 28.61 -24.13 0.40
C GLY A 308 29.07 -25.37 -0.39
N PRO A 309 30.20 -26.00 0.00
CA PRO A 309 30.67 -27.23 -0.61
C PRO A 309 29.72 -28.41 -0.38
N ASP A 310 28.68 -28.27 0.43
CA ASP A 310 27.86 -29.37 0.96
C ASP A 310 26.38 -29.36 0.52
N GLY A 311 26.07 -28.90 -0.69
CA GLY A 311 24.79 -29.21 -1.31
C GLY A 311 23.52 -28.55 -0.76
N ASP A 312 23.61 -27.61 0.20
CA ASP A 312 22.43 -26.91 0.76
C ASP A 312 21.71 -26.01 -0.25
N GLY A 313 22.43 -25.58 -1.31
CA GLY A 313 21.81 -24.86 -2.43
C GLY A 313 20.84 -25.71 -3.25
N GLN A 314 21.09 -27.00 -3.34
CA GLN A 314 20.21 -27.94 -4.06
C GLN A 314 18.91 -28.17 -3.28
N ARG A 315 19.00 -28.21 -1.94
CA ARG A 315 17.84 -28.40 -1.07
C ARG A 315 16.87 -27.20 -1.11
N LEU A 316 17.40 -25.99 -1.33
CA LEU A 316 16.58 -24.80 -1.51
C LEU A 316 15.88 -24.77 -2.87
N LEU A 317 16.57 -25.23 -3.93
CA LEU A 317 15.99 -25.39 -5.26
C LEU A 317 14.94 -26.50 -5.28
N ASP A 318 15.14 -27.58 -4.56
CA ASP A 318 14.18 -28.67 -4.40
C ASP A 318 12.93 -28.25 -3.60
N LEU A 319 13.08 -27.30 -2.64
CA LEU A 319 11.97 -26.72 -1.88
C LEU A 319 11.19 -25.67 -2.67
N LEU A 320 11.81 -25.00 -3.63
CA LEU A 320 11.18 -24.01 -4.49
C LEU A 320 10.47 -24.62 -5.70
N GLY A 321 10.54 -25.96 -5.87
CA GLY A 321 9.89 -26.72 -6.94
C GLY A 321 10.36 -26.30 -8.33
N ASN A 322 11.04 -27.16 -9.03
CA ASN A 322 11.24 -27.04 -10.48
C ASN A 322 9.88 -27.29 -11.16
N ASP A 323 9.03 -26.27 -11.24
CA ASP A 323 7.76 -26.35 -11.97
C ASP A 323 7.90 -26.11 -13.49
N ASP A 324 9.10 -26.33 -14.06
CA ASP A 324 9.37 -26.22 -15.49
C ASP A 324 9.49 -27.59 -16.17
N GLU A 325 8.60 -28.52 -15.86
CA GLU A 325 8.34 -29.65 -16.82
C GLU A 325 6.85 -29.71 -17.15
N PRO A 326 6.45 -29.55 -18.43
CA PRO A 326 5.06 -29.69 -18.83
C PRO A 326 4.70 -31.19 -18.81
N LYS A 327 3.95 -31.63 -17.81
CA LYS A 327 3.33 -32.96 -17.74
C LYS A 327 2.13 -33.07 -18.67
N TYR A 328 2.31 -32.89 -19.96
CA TYR A 328 1.32 -33.33 -20.94
C TYR A 328 2.00 -34.13 -22.05
N ARG A 329 2.15 -35.42 -21.83
CA ARG A 329 2.22 -36.37 -22.94
C ARG A 329 0.80 -36.68 -23.36
N TYR A 330 0.41 -36.24 -24.52
CA TYR A 330 -0.75 -36.79 -25.21
C TYR A 330 -0.42 -38.24 -25.58
N ALA A 331 -1.20 -39.19 -25.04
CA ALA A 331 -1.26 -40.53 -25.55
C ALA A 331 -2.07 -40.51 -26.86
N GLY A 332 -1.49 -41.02 -27.95
CA GLY A 332 -2.14 -41.25 -29.22
C GLY A 332 -3.20 -42.36 -29.19
#